data_9ce744e2686ee33da743523ed1270e1b
#
_entry.id   9ce744e2686ee33da743523ed1270e1b
#
_cell.length_a   1.000
_cell.length_b   1.000
_cell.length_c   1.000
_cell.angle_alpha   90.00
_cell.angle_beta   90.00
_cell.angle_gamma   90.00
#
_symmetry.space_group_name_H-M   'P 1'
#
loop_
_entity.id
_entity.type
_entity.pdbx_description
1 polymer ?
#
loop_
_entity_poly.entity_id
_entity_poly.type
_entity_poly.pdbx_seq_one_letter_code
_entity_poly.pdbx_strand_id
1 'polypeptide(L)'
;MSSVYLITEGEYSDYHIIGVFSTKEIAQTMIEYVGGEVEEFELDPGVNKIHQGRRLTYIGIRRDGSVTSIQHESGLDVGARLVLGFRSSPELQVKCWAKDFAHAVHIAGEMRRVLLAENLWPETQAEYDSHPFKNEFEKHLGAALDRAVEVVEGRDE
;
A
#
# COMPACT_ATOMS: atom_id res chain seq x y z
N MET A 1 16.10 5.30 5.80
CA MET A 1 14.97 6.22 5.56
C MET A 1 14.92 7.18 6.70
N SER A 2 14.64 8.45 6.43
CA SER A 2 14.54 9.46 7.48
C SER A 2 13.06 9.57 7.88
N SER A 3 12.77 9.53 9.18
CA SER A 3 11.44 9.74 9.73
C SER A 3 11.34 11.05 10.47
N VAL A 4 10.15 11.59 10.59
CA VAL A 4 9.78 12.65 11.51
C VAL A 4 8.73 12.12 12.48
N TYR A 5 8.72 12.69 13.68
CA TYR A 5 7.82 12.28 14.75
C TYR A 5 6.93 13.46 15.10
N LEU A 6 5.64 13.28 14.98
CA LEU A 6 4.65 14.30 15.31
C LEU A 6 4.06 13.98 16.68
N ILE A 7 3.86 15.01 17.49
CA ILE A 7 2.96 14.91 18.64
C ILE A 7 1.63 15.48 18.19
N THR A 8 0.58 14.67 18.33
CA THR A 8 -0.76 15.00 17.88
C THR A 8 -1.76 14.86 19.04
N GLU A 9 -2.84 15.59 18.98
CA GLU A 9 -3.93 15.54 19.95
C GLU A 9 -5.27 15.68 19.25
N GLY A 10 -6.31 15.05 19.82
CA GLY A 10 -7.67 15.09 19.30
C GLY A 10 -7.99 14.02 18.27
N GLU A 11 -9.26 13.95 17.89
CA GLU A 11 -9.78 13.05 16.87
C GLU A 11 -10.63 13.83 15.86
N TYR A 12 -10.66 13.38 14.61
CA TYR A 12 -11.48 13.96 13.53
C TYR A 12 -11.29 15.48 13.38
N SER A 13 -12.33 16.27 13.72
CA SER A 13 -12.33 17.74 13.57
C SER A 13 -11.44 18.47 14.56
N ASP A 14 -11.07 17.80 15.66
CA ASP A 14 -10.25 18.38 16.73
C ASP A 14 -8.79 17.95 16.64
N TYR A 15 -8.46 17.09 15.65
CA TYR A 15 -7.10 16.64 15.40
C TYR A 15 -6.19 17.82 15.04
N HIS A 16 -5.09 17.95 15.78
CA HIS A 16 -4.09 18.96 15.51
C HIS A 16 -2.69 18.49 15.89
N ILE A 17 -1.69 19.06 15.24
CA ILE A 17 -0.27 18.79 15.49
C ILE A 17 0.24 19.77 16.52
N ILE A 18 0.74 19.24 17.66
CA ILE A 18 1.36 20.03 18.73
C ILE A 18 2.81 20.36 18.36
N GLY A 19 3.55 19.40 17.77
CA GLY A 19 4.94 19.60 17.40
C GLY A 19 5.47 18.55 16.43
N VAL A 20 6.61 18.87 15.80
CA VAL A 20 7.32 17.99 14.85
C VAL A 20 8.76 17.84 15.34
N PHE A 21 9.24 16.59 15.41
CA PHE A 21 10.53 16.26 16.02
C PHE A 21 11.35 15.37 15.08
N SER A 22 12.67 15.50 15.18
CA SER A 22 13.61 14.74 14.35
C SER A 22 13.89 13.33 14.86
N THR A 23 13.61 13.05 16.14
CA THR A 23 13.78 11.72 16.72
C THR A 23 12.62 11.34 17.64
N LYS A 24 12.39 10.03 17.75
CA LYS A 24 11.34 9.47 18.60
C LYS A 24 11.57 9.78 20.07
N GLU A 25 12.83 9.73 20.52
CA GLU A 25 13.20 9.98 21.91
C GLU A 25 12.85 11.41 22.33
N ILE A 26 13.10 12.39 21.45
CA ILE A 26 12.75 13.80 21.72
C ILE A 26 11.22 13.94 21.80
N ALA A 27 10.48 13.35 20.86
CA ALA A 27 9.03 13.39 20.87
C ALA A 27 8.46 12.73 22.14
N GLN A 28 8.97 11.56 22.53
CA GLN A 28 8.56 10.86 23.76
C GLN A 28 8.85 11.65 25.02
N THR A 29 9.97 12.36 25.08
CA THR A 29 10.27 13.24 26.21
C THR A 29 9.29 14.41 26.29
N MET A 30 8.95 14.99 25.15
CA MET A 30 8.04 16.14 25.09
C MET A 30 6.59 15.77 25.46
N ILE A 31 6.15 14.54 25.17
CA ILE A 31 4.78 14.09 25.50
C ILE A 31 4.48 14.14 27.01
N GLU A 32 5.51 13.98 27.85
CA GLU A 32 5.38 14.10 29.31
C GLU A 32 4.97 15.51 29.76
N TYR A 33 5.23 16.52 28.92
CA TYR A 33 4.93 17.92 29.22
C TYR A 33 3.68 18.42 28.52
N VAL A 34 3.45 17.98 27.28
CA VAL A 34 2.36 18.54 26.45
C VAL A 34 1.18 17.60 26.28
N GLY A 35 1.32 16.32 26.64
CA GLY A 35 0.32 15.30 26.34
C GLY A 35 0.28 14.89 24.87
N GLY A 36 -0.79 14.20 24.46
CA GLY A 36 -1.00 13.76 23.08
C GLY A 36 -0.39 12.38 22.79
N GLU A 37 -0.25 12.06 21.52
CA GLU A 37 0.30 10.80 21.01
C GLU A 37 1.45 11.05 20.04
N VAL A 38 2.43 10.12 19.97
CA VAL A 38 3.53 10.20 19.01
C VAL A 38 3.18 9.39 17.78
N GLU A 39 3.13 10.06 16.65
CA GLU A 39 2.98 9.45 15.32
C GLU A 39 4.29 9.55 14.54
N GLU A 40 4.68 8.45 13.86
CA GLU A 40 5.87 8.42 13.02
C GLU A 40 5.47 8.53 11.54
N PHE A 41 6.12 9.45 10.83
CA PHE A 41 5.93 9.64 9.41
C PHE A 41 7.26 9.52 8.66
N GLU A 42 7.25 8.85 7.53
CA GLU A 42 8.38 8.82 6.62
C GLU A 42 8.58 10.22 6.01
N LEU A 43 9.82 10.73 6.08
CA LEU A 43 10.17 11.99 5.43
C LEU A 43 10.32 11.75 3.93
N ASP A 44 9.68 12.62 3.14
CA ASP A 44 9.73 12.58 1.67
C ASP A 44 9.37 11.20 1.05
N PRO A 45 8.24 10.59 1.42
CA PRO A 45 7.85 9.30 0.89
C PRO A 45 7.74 9.35 -0.65
N GLY A 46 8.39 8.41 -1.31
CA GLY A 46 8.32 8.30 -2.77
C GLY A 46 9.22 9.25 -3.58
N VAL A 47 9.88 10.25 -2.98
CA VAL A 47 10.78 11.19 -3.70
C VAL A 47 11.86 10.44 -4.47
N ASN A 48 12.51 9.45 -3.87
CA ASN A 48 13.52 8.63 -4.54
C ASN A 48 12.95 7.86 -5.73
N LYS A 49 11.70 7.40 -5.65
CA LYS A 49 11.02 6.71 -6.75
C LYS A 49 10.73 7.67 -7.92
N ILE A 50 10.34 8.91 -7.61
CA ILE A 50 10.12 9.97 -8.61
C ILE A 50 11.43 10.32 -9.31
N HIS A 51 12.54 10.47 -8.56
CA HIS A 51 13.87 10.71 -9.14
C HIS A 51 14.36 9.56 -10.04
N GLN A 52 13.89 8.33 -9.80
CA GLN A 52 14.12 7.18 -10.66
C GLN A 52 13.16 7.14 -11.89
N GLY A 53 12.40 8.21 -12.13
CA GLY A 53 11.43 8.28 -13.21
C GLY A 53 10.17 7.44 -13.02
N ARG A 54 9.91 6.95 -11.80
CA ARG A 54 8.72 6.15 -11.49
C ARG A 54 7.52 7.06 -11.22
N ARG A 55 6.33 6.53 -11.50
CA ARG A 55 5.05 7.16 -11.18
C ARG A 55 4.18 6.21 -10.39
N LEU A 56 3.43 6.75 -9.45
CA LEU A 56 2.41 5.96 -8.78
C LEU A 56 1.35 5.56 -9.81
N THR A 57 1.14 4.26 -9.95
CA THR A 57 0.27 3.69 -10.96
C THR A 57 -0.74 2.78 -10.28
N TYR A 58 -2.01 3.00 -10.58
CA TYR A 58 -3.11 2.13 -10.21
C TYR A 58 -3.35 1.13 -11.34
N ILE A 59 -3.58 -0.12 -10.98
CA ILE A 59 -3.93 -1.19 -11.90
C ILE A 59 -4.97 -2.11 -11.28
N GLY A 60 -6.02 -2.41 -12.04
CA GLY A 60 -7.00 -3.45 -11.76
C GLY A 60 -6.71 -4.69 -12.60
N ILE A 61 -6.65 -5.86 -11.97
CA ILE A 61 -6.42 -7.14 -12.64
C ILE A 61 -7.36 -8.21 -12.12
N ARG A 62 -7.94 -9.03 -13.01
CA ARG A 62 -8.77 -10.15 -12.65
C ARG A 62 -7.98 -11.42 -12.39
N ARG A 63 -8.68 -12.43 -11.86
CA ARG A 63 -8.12 -13.77 -11.61
C ARG A 63 -7.54 -14.43 -12.87
N ASP A 64 -8.14 -14.21 -14.04
CA ASP A 64 -7.66 -14.74 -15.33
C ASP A 64 -6.44 -13.98 -15.89
N GLY A 65 -6.04 -12.86 -15.26
CA GLY A 65 -4.95 -12.02 -15.67
C GLY A 65 -5.34 -10.88 -16.59
N SER A 66 -6.62 -10.71 -16.92
CA SER A 66 -7.08 -9.58 -17.72
C SER A 66 -7.01 -8.29 -16.93
N VAL A 67 -6.40 -7.27 -17.54
CA VAL A 67 -6.33 -5.91 -16.97
C VAL A 67 -7.67 -5.21 -17.21
N THR A 68 -8.27 -4.68 -16.14
CA THR A 68 -9.57 -3.99 -16.17
C THR A 68 -9.41 -2.48 -16.24
N SER A 69 -8.36 -1.96 -15.59
CA SER A 69 -8.06 -0.55 -15.54
C SER A 69 -6.57 -0.34 -15.30
N ILE A 70 -6.02 0.75 -15.83
CA ILE A 70 -4.67 1.19 -15.57
C ILE A 70 -4.60 2.71 -15.73
N GLN A 71 -4.02 3.39 -14.74
CA GLN A 71 -3.88 4.84 -14.77
C GLN A 71 -2.80 5.32 -13.81
N HIS A 72 -2.28 6.52 -14.05
CA HIS A 72 -1.46 7.20 -13.06
C HIS A 72 -2.33 7.75 -11.95
N GLU A 73 -1.83 7.68 -10.72
CA GLU A 73 -2.50 8.20 -9.54
C GLU A 73 -1.77 9.42 -8.98
N SER A 74 -2.54 10.30 -8.36
CA SER A 74 -2.03 11.37 -7.51
C SER A 74 -2.03 10.88 -6.05
N GLY A 75 -0.94 11.08 -5.34
CA GLY A 75 -0.81 10.66 -3.95
C GLY A 75 0.46 9.86 -3.71
N LEU A 76 0.60 9.31 -2.52
CA LEU A 76 1.80 8.58 -2.09
C LEU A 76 1.48 7.16 -1.60
N ASP A 77 0.19 6.82 -1.50
CA ASP A 77 -0.26 5.55 -0.93
C ASP A 77 0.00 4.39 -1.89
N VAL A 78 0.91 3.53 -1.50
CA VAL A 78 1.16 2.23 -2.14
C VAL A 78 0.33 1.18 -1.42
N GLY A 79 -0.22 0.23 -2.16
CA GLY A 79 -1.00 -0.83 -1.52
C GLY A 79 -1.75 -1.69 -2.51
N ALA A 80 -2.43 -2.68 -1.97
CA ALA A 80 -3.27 -3.56 -2.75
C ALA A 80 -4.52 -3.95 -1.98
N ARG A 81 -5.61 -4.16 -2.71
CA ARG A 81 -6.87 -4.66 -2.16
C ARG A 81 -7.60 -5.54 -3.17
N LEU A 82 -8.36 -6.48 -2.67
CA LEU A 82 -9.36 -7.18 -3.47
C LEU A 82 -10.70 -6.47 -3.32
N VAL A 83 -11.36 -6.19 -4.43
CA VAL A 83 -12.68 -5.57 -4.47
C VAL A 83 -13.59 -6.35 -5.40
N LEU A 84 -14.90 -6.23 -5.18
CA LEU A 84 -15.86 -6.72 -6.16
C LEU A 84 -15.82 -5.86 -7.40
N GLY A 85 -15.43 -6.46 -8.51
CA GLY A 85 -15.57 -5.85 -9.80
C GLY A 85 -17.06 -5.68 -10.20
N PHE A 86 -17.32 -4.86 -11.21
CA PHE A 86 -18.68 -4.55 -11.74
C PHE A 86 -19.50 -5.79 -12.18
N ARG A 87 -18.89 -6.97 -12.24
CA ARG A 87 -19.52 -8.23 -12.67
C ARG A 87 -19.45 -9.36 -11.62
N SER A 88 -19.42 -9.01 -10.35
CA SER A 88 -19.46 -9.96 -9.21
C SER A 88 -18.25 -10.90 -9.08
N SER A 89 -17.16 -10.67 -9.81
CA SER A 89 -15.91 -11.40 -9.61
C SER A 89 -14.88 -10.50 -8.91
N PRO A 90 -14.15 -11.02 -7.91
CA PRO A 90 -13.11 -10.26 -7.23
C PRO A 90 -12.04 -9.76 -8.20
N GLU A 91 -11.67 -8.50 -8.02
CA GLU A 91 -10.63 -7.82 -8.78
C GLU A 91 -9.52 -7.38 -7.82
N LEU A 92 -8.29 -7.68 -8.17
CA LEU A 92 -7.13 -7.18 -7.45
C LEU A 92 -6.81 -5.77 -7.95
N GLN A 93 -6.88 -4.82 -7.05
CA GLN A 93 -6.47 -3.43 -7.27
C GLN A 93 -5.13 -3.21 -6.61
N VAL A 94 -4.14 -2.77 -7.38
CA VAL A 94 -2.76 -2.53 -6.94
C VAL A 94 -2.40 -1.07 -7.21
N LYS A 95 -1.80 -0.41 -6.23
CA LYS A 95 -1.13 0.87 -6.38
C LYS A 95 0.35 0.67 -6.12
N CYS A 96 1.18 0.91 -7.11
CA CYS A 96 2.63 0.71 -7.01
C CYS A 96 3.41 1.77 -7.77
N TRP A 97 4.66 1.98 -7.34
CA TRP A 97 5.60 2.82 -8.08
C TRP A 97 6.14 2.06 -9.30
N ALA A 98 5.79 2.49 -10.50
CA ALA A 98 6.17 1.83 -11.75
C ALA A 98 6.89 2.78 -12.71
N LYS A 99 7.82 2.24 -13.49
CA LYS A 99 8.53 2.96 -14.57
C LYS A 99 7.58 3.35 -15.70
N ASP A 100 6.69 2.42 -16.03
CA ASP A 100 5.64 2.55 -17.04
C ASP A 100 4.49 1.60 -16.77
N PHE A 101 3.48 1.58 -17.62
CA PHE A 101 2.32 0.70 -17.48
C PHE A 101 2.66 -0.78 -17.62
N ALA A 102 3.62 -1.15 -18.46
CA ALA A 102 4.05 -2.55 -18.61
C ALA A 102 4.69 -3.06 -17.32
N HIS A 103 5.51 -2.24 -16.67
CA HIS A 103 6.09 -2.55 -15.37
C HIS A 103 5.02 -2.71 -14.27
N ALA A 104 3.99 -1.84 -14.26
CA ALA A 104 2.86 -1.97 -13.33
C ALA A 104 2.07 -3.28 -13.56
N VAL A 105 1.84 -3.65 -14.83
CA VAL A 105 1.19 -4.93 -15.19
C VAL A 105 2.01 -6.13 -14.72
N HIS A 106 3.33 -6.07 -14.83
CA HIS A 106 4.22 -7.13 -14.32
C HIS A 106 4.11 -7.28 -12.81
N ILE A 107 4.16 -6.18 -12.04
CA ILE A 107 4.01 -6.21 -10.57
C ILE A 107 2.65 -6.82 -10.18
N ALA A 108 1.55 -6.35 -10.77
CA ALA A 108 0.22 -6.87 -10.49
C ALA A 108 0.06 -8.36 -10.90
N GLY A 109 0.70 -8.75 -12.00
CA GLY A 109 0.71 -10.13 -12.47
C GLY A 109 1.48 -11.08 -11.55
N GLU A 110 2.63 -10.64 -11.01
CA GLU A 110 3.38 -11.39 -10.00
C GLU A 110 2.58 -11.53 -8.71
N MET A 111 2.00 -10.43 -8.23
CA MET A 111 1.16 -10.44 -7.04
C MET A 111 -0.03 -11.41 -7.22
N ARG A 112 -0.71 -11.37 -8.39
CA ARG A 112 -1.75 -12.32 -8.74
C ARG A 112 -1.25 -13.77 -8.64
N ARG A 113 -0.04 -14.07 -9.17
CA ARG A 113 0.54 -15.42 -9.11
C ARG A 113 0.78 -15.88 -7.67
N VAL A 114 1.27 -15.00 -6.81
CA VAL A 114 1.45 -15.29 -5.38
C VAL A 114 0.11 -15.64 -4.73
N LEU A 115 -0.92 -14.80 -4.93
CA LEU A 115 -2.25 -15.02 -4.34
C LEU A 115 -2.89 -16.32 -4.82
N LEU A 116 -2.72 -16.69 -6.08
CA LEU A 116 -3.22 -17.96 -6.61
C LEU A 116 -2.45 -19.16 -6.08
N ALA A 117 -1.12 -19.07 -5.98
CA ALA A 117 -0.27 -20.14 -5.45
C ALA A 117 -0.54 -20.43 -3.97
N GLU A 118 -0.83 -19.39 -3.19
CA GLU A 118 -1.17 -19.48 -1.77
C GLU A 118 -2.66 -19.74 -1.51
N ASN A 119 -3.47 -19.91 -2.57
CA ASN A 119 -4.93 -20.11 -2.51
C ASN A 119 -5.66 -18.98 -1.74
N LEU A 120 -5.17 -17.76 -1.88
CA LEU A 120 -5.71 -16.57 -1.21
C LEU A 120 -6.67 -15.76 -2.09
N TRP A 121 -6.87 -16.14 -3.35
CA TRP A 121 -7.79 -15.45 -4.25
C TRP A 121 -9.20 -16.05 -4.11
N PRO A 122 -10.16 -15.34 -3.48
CA PRO A 122 -11.52 -15.83 -3.35
C PRO A 122 -12.18 -15.93 -4.72
N GLU A 123 -13.03 -16.95 -4.91
CA GLU A 123 -13.79 -17.12 -6.15
C GLU A 123 -15.08 -16.30 -6.14
N THR A 124 -15.62 -16.06 -4.95
CA THR A 124 -16.89 -15.37 -4.76
C THR A 124 -16.78 -14.30 -3.67
N GLN A 125 -17.74 -13.36 -3.68
CA GLN A 125 -17.86 -12.38 -2.60
C GLN A 125 -18.14 -13.05 -1.25
N ALA A 126 -18.97 -14.10 -1.25
CA ALA A 126 -19.30 -14.80 -0.01
C ALA A 126 -18.06 -15.43 0.63
N GLU A 127 -17.13 -15.96 -0.17
CA GLU A 127 -15.82 -16.42 0.34
C GLU A 127 -14.98 -15.28 0.88
N TYR A 128 -14.92 -14.14 0.20
CA TYR A 128 -14.20 -12.95 0.67
C TYR A 128 -14.79 -12.42 1.98
N ASP A 129 -16.12 -12.32 2.08
CA ASP A 129 -16.80 -11.80 3.27
C ASP A 129 -16.76 -12.79 4.45
N SER A 130 -16.72 -14.09 4.17
CA SER A 130 -16.59 -15.14 5.17
C SER A 130 -15.16 -15.43 5.61
N HIS A 131 -14.17 -14.76 5.01
CA HIS A 131 -12.78 -14.98 5.37
C HIS A 131 -12.56 -14.52 6.82
N PRO A 132 -12.23 -15.45 7.74
CA PRO A 132 -12.14 -15.14 9.18
C PRO A 132 -11.03 -14.13 9.53
N PHE A 133 -10.22 -13.76 8.55
CA PHE A 133 -9.00 -12.96 8.72
C PHE A 133 -8.95 -11.75 7.80
N LYS A 134 -10.03 -10.98 7.69
CA LYS A 134 -10.04 -9.78 6.83
C LYS A 134 -8.84 -8.86 7.08
N ASN A 135 -8.48 -8.64 8.35
CA ASN A 135 -7.31 -7.83 8.71
C ASN A 135 -5.97 -8.54 8.45
N GLU A 136 -5.90 -9.87 8.57
CA GLU A 136 -4.71 -10.64 8.21
C GLU A 136 -4.56 -10.74 6.70
N PHE A 137 -5.66 -10.80 5.96
CA PHE A 137 -5.67 -10.81 4.51
C PHE A 137 -5.07 -9.51 3.94
N GLU A 138 -5.38 -8.35 4.49
CA GLU A 138 -4.77 -7.07 4.10
C GLU A 138 -3.26 -7.06 4.35
N LYS A 139 -2.79 -7.64 5.46
CA LYS A 139 -1.35 -7.84 5.72
C LYS A 139 -0.70 -8.78 4.70
N HIS A 140 -1.39 -9.86 4.31
CA HIS A 140 -0.90 -10.77 3.28
C HIS A 140 -0.83 -10.09 1.91
N LEU A 141 -1.78 -9.22 1.59
CA LEU A 141 -1.74 -8.42 0.36
C LEU A 141 -0.53 -7.48 0.32
N GLY A 142 -0.22 -6.81 1.44
CA GLY A 142 0.98 -5.97 1.56
C GLY A 142 2.27 -6.77 1.32
N ALA A 143 2.44 -7.89 2.04
CA ALA A 143 3.60 -8.76 1.87
C ALA A 143 3.70 -9.37 0.46
N ALA A 144 2.58 -9.67 -0.19
CA ALA A 144 2.56 -10.16 -1.56
C ALA A 144 2.96 -9.07 -2.56
N LEU A 145 2.57 -7.82 -2.31
CA LEU A 145 2.99 -6.68 -3.12
C LEU A 145 4.48 -6.45 -3.01
N ASP A 146 5.04 -6.44 -1.80
CA ASP A 146 6.48 -6.26 -1.58
C ASP A 146 7.29 -7.33 -2.32
N ARG A 147 6.91 -8.60 -2.19
CA ARG A 147 7.53 -9.71 -2.92
C ARG A 147 7.41 -9.57 -4.44
N ALA A 148 6.26 -9.12 -4.93
CA ALA A 148 6.05 -8.92 -6.35
C ALA A 148 6.95 -7.81 -6.91
N VAL A 149 7.10 -6.71 -6.16
CA VAL A 149 8.01 -5.62 -6.51
C VAL A 149 9.45 -6.10 -6.55
N GLU A 150 9.93 -6.82 -5.53
CA GLU A 150 11.28 -7.37 -5.47
C GLU A 150 11.57 -8.30 -6.67
N VAL A 151 10.64 -9.20 -7.00
CA VAL A 151 10.79 -10.14 -8.13
C VAL A 151 10.87 -9.43 -9.47
N VAL A 152 10.06 -8.38 -9.67
CA VAL A 152 10.04 -7.64 -10.93
C VAL A 152 11.27 -6.72 -11.04
N GLU A 153 11.64 -6.03 -9.95
CA GLU A 153 12.82 -5.16 -9.93
C GLU A 153 14.12 -5.96 -10.03
N GLY A 154 14.25 -7.14 -9.41
CA GLY A 154 15.43 -7.99 -9.49
C GLY A 154 15.63 -8.68 -10.85
N ARG A 155 14.64 -8.63 -11.75
CA ARG A 155 14.78 -9.11 -13.13
C ARG A 155 15.25 -8.02 -14.10
N ASP A 156 15.19 -6.76 -13.69
CA ASP A 156 15.58 -5.59 -14.48
C ASP A 156 17.07 -5.23 -14.30
N GLU A 157 17.81 -5.93 -13.42
CA GLU A 157 19.26 -5.86 -13.23
C GLU A 157 19.98 -6.94 -14.08
#